data_bdbd1a73755e5c7112b2d5f350c45b21
#
_entry.id   bdbd1a73755e5c7112b2d5f350c45b21
#
_cell.length_a   1.000
_cell.length_b   1.000
_cell.length_c   1.000
_cell.angle_alpha   90.00
_cell.angle_beta   90.00
_cell.angle_gamma   90.00
#
_symmetry.space_group_name_H-M   'P 1'
#
loop_
_entity.id
_entity.type
_entity.pdbx_description
1 polymer ?
#
loop_
_entity_poly.entity_id
_entity_poly.type
_entity_poly.pdbx_seq_one_letter_code
_entity_poly.pdbx_strand_id
1 'polypeptide(L)'
;DGKDYMLLNLWASWCGPCRAEIPELIAYEEECRDRVAFVSVTIDEDRDAWLKAVDELPKCAWANLSTKFEGSPEGRPRPPLFNNGFVPFFYILDRDGNTVYSSLECGGGKPLDDAKERLEELLEVQQ
;
A
#
# COMPACT_ATOMS: atom_id res chain seq x y z
N ASP A 1 -12.36 -9.13 -1.74
CA ASP A 1 -13.33 -9.71 -2.55
C ASP A 1 -12.88 -10.80 -3.51
N GLY A 2 -12.61 -11.97 -3.02
CA GLY A 2 -12.20 -13.10 -3.82
C GLY A 2 -10.73 -13.13 -4.16
N LYS A 3 -9.96 -12.16 -3.71
CA LYS A 3 -8.52 -12.17 -3.88
C LYS A 3 -7.87 -12.89 -2.70
N ASP A 4 -6.68 -13.42 -2.92
CA ASP A 4 -5.97 -14.16 -1.88
C ASP A 4 -5.31 -13.24 -0.88
N TYR A 5 -4.79 -12.11 -1.34
CA TYR A 5 -4.05 -11.16 -0.51
C TYR A 5 -4.39 -9.74 -0.89
N MET A 6 -4.07 -8.82 0.01
CA MET A 6 -4.17 -7.39 -0.26
C MET A 6 -2.82 -6.75 0.07
N LEU A 7 -2.31 -5.96 -0.86
CA LEU A 7 -1.09 -5.18 -0.65
C LEU A 7 -1.48 -3.74 -0.37
N LEU A 8 -1.11 -3.27 0.82
CA LEU A 8 -1.35 -1.88 1.21
C LEU A 8 -0.06 -1.10 1.03
N ASN A 9 -0.14 -0.03 0.24
CA ASN A 9 0.98 0.88 0.00
C ASN A 9 0.77 2.14 0.82
N LEU A 10 1.54 2.31 1.89
CA LEU A 10 1.50 3.54 2.67
C LEU A 10 2.46 4.54 2.04
N TRP A 11 1.97 5.75 1.82
CA TRP A 11 2.74 6.77 1.13
C TRP A 11 2.32 8.17 1.58
N ALA A 12 2.97 9.18 1.03
CA ALA A 12 2.59 10.57 1.27
C ALA A 12 3.00 11.41 0.07
N SER A 13 2.30 12.52 -0.12
CA SER A 13 2.59 13.41 -1.25
C SER A 13 4.02 13.96 -1.20
N TRP A 14 4.57 14.12 0.01
CA TRP A 14 5.91 14.66 0.22
C TRP A 14 7.00 13.59 0.19
N CYS A 15 6.64 12.35 -0.05
CA CYS A 15 7.60 11.25 -0.04
C CYS A 15 8.09 10.97 -1.46
N GLY A 16 9.29 11.46 -1.77
CA GLY A 16 9.88 11.26 -3.10
C GLY A 16 10.01 9.81 -3.50
N PRO A 17 10.61 8.96 -2.65
CA PRO A 17 10.71 7.53 -2.98
C PRO A 17 9.37 6.85 -3.20
N CYS A 18 8.34 7.24 -2.44
CA CYS A 18 7.00 6.69 -2.62
C CYS A 18 6.47 7.01 -4.01
N ARG A 19 6.61 8.27 -4.43
CA ARG A 19 6.12 8.71 -5.73
C ARG A 19 6.89 8.01 -6.85
N ALA A 20 8.18 7.81 -6.66
CA ALA A 20 9.03 7.17 -7.67
C ALA A 20 8.67 5.69 -7.87
N GLU A 21 8.07 5.05 -6.87
CA GLU A 21 7.70 3.63 -6.96
C GLU A 21 6.37 3.38 -7.66
N ILE A 22 5.55 4.42 -7.85
CA ILE A 22 4.21 4.22 -8.39
C ILE A 22 4.19 3.52 -9.76
N PRO A 23 5.04 3.92 -10.72
CA PRO A 23 5.04 3.20 -12.01
C PRO A 23 5.36 1.72 -11.85
N GLU A 24 6.30 1.37 -10.97
CA GLU A 24 6.64 -0.02 -10.73
C GLU A 24 5.49 -0.78 -10.07
N LEU A 25 4.79 -0.12 -9.14
CA LEU A 25 3.62 -0.71 -8.50
C LEU A 25 2.51 -0.98 -9.52
N ILE A 26 2.28 -0.05 -10.44
CA ILE A 26 1.27 -0.22 -11.46
C ILE A 26 1.60 -1.44 -12.33
N ALA A 27 2.85 -1.56 -12.76
CA ALA A 27 3.25 -2.71 -13.57
C ALA A 27 3.09 -4.02 -12.80
N TYR A 28 3.44 -4.01 -11.52
CA TYR A 28 3.36 -5.22 -10.70
C TYR A 28 1.90 -5.63 -10.47
N GLU A 29 1.03 -4.65 -10.24
CA GLU A 29 -0.38 -4.94 -10.04
C GLU A 29 -0.99 -5.63 -11.26
N GLU A 30 -0.58 -5.22 -12.45
CA GLU A 30 -1.08 -5.85 -13.67
C GLU A 30 -0.70 -7.32 -13.74
N GLU A 31 0.43 -7.70 -13.15
CA GLU A 31 0.89 -9.08 -13.17
C GLU A 31 0.14 -9.98 -12.19
N CYS A 32 -0.37 -9.41 -11.10
CA CYS A 32 -0.95 -10.24 -10.05
C CYS A 32 -2.38 -9.84 -9.64
N ARG A 33 -3.06 -9.03 -10.48
CA ARG A 33 -4.38 -8.52 -10.10
C ARG A 33 -5.43 -9.60 -9.91
N ASP A 34 -5.23 -10.77 -10.50
CA ASP A 34 -6.19 -11.86 -10.34
C ASP A 34 -6.22 -12.38 -8.92
N ARG A 35 -5.11 -12.27 -8.20
CA ARG A 35 -4.98 -12.86 -6.88
C ARG A 35 -4.74 -11.85 -5.77
N VAL A 36 -4.30 -10.64 -6.11
CA VAL A 36 -3.91 -9.63 -5.12
C VAL A 36 -4.65 -8.32 -5.39
N ALA A 37 -5.28 -7.80 -4.35
CA ALA A 37 -5.90 -6.46 -4.42
C ALA A 37 -4.86 -5.45 -3.92
N PHE A 38 -4.77 -4.31 -4.59
CA PHE A 38 -3.87 -3.23 -4.19
C PHE A 38 -4.69 -2.07 -3.64
N VAL A 39 -4.15 -1.40 -2.63
CA VAL A 39 -4.75 -0.20 -2.07
C VAL A 39 -3.61 0.73 -1.66
N SER A 40 -3.71 2.01 -2.02
CA SER A 40 -2.77 3.02 -1.54
C SER A 40 -3.44 3.82 -0.43
N VAL A 41 -2.72 4.04 0.66
CA VAL A 41 -3.23 4.78 1.80
C VAL A 41 -2.23 5.88 2.13
N THR A 42 -2.66 7.14 2.03
CA THR A 42 -1.78 8.25 2.35
C THR A 42 -1.81 8.55 3.84
N ILE A 43 -0.64 8.93 4.35
CA ILE A 43 -0.55 9.46 5.71
C ILE A 43 -0.50 10.99 5.72
N ASP A 44 -0.78 11.63 4.58
CA ASP A 44 -0.78 13.09 4.49
C ASP A 44 -1.71 13.73 5.51
N GLU A 45 -1.27 14.86 6.05
CA GLU A 45 -2.11 15.66 6.93
C GLU A 45 -2.73 16.85 6.19
N ASP A 46 -2.32 17.08 4.96
CA ASP A 46 -2.84 18.15 4.11
C ASP A 46 -3.61 17.53 2.94
N ARG A 47 -4.93 17.67 2.97
CA ARG A 47 -5.78 17.05 1.97
C ARG A 47 -5.48 17.55 0.56
N ASP A 48 -5.25 18.86 0.42
CA ASP A 48 -5.00 19.43 -0.90
C ASP A 48 -3.69 18.94 -1.49
N ALA A 49 -2.65 18.79 -0.65
CA ALA A 49 -1.38 18.26 -1.12
C ALA A 49 -1.54 16.82 -1.60
N TRP A 50 -2.33 16.02 -0.87
CA TRP A 50 -2.62 14.65 -1.27
C TRP A 50 -3.32 14.58 -2.61
N LEU A 51 -4.40 15.34 -2.75
CA LEU A 51 -5.19 15.30 -3.99
C LEU A 51 -4.38 15.80 -5.18
N LYS A 52 -3.54 16.81 -4.98
CA LYS A 52 -2.67 17.29 -6.02
C LYS A 52 -1.68 16.21 -6.47
N ALA A 53 -1.09 15.50 -5.51
CA ALA A 53 -0.15 14.44 -5.83
C ALA A 53 -0.83 13.31 -6.60
N VAL A 54 -2.03 12.91 -6.19
CA VAL A 54 -2.78 11.88 -6.90
C VAL A 54 -3.04 12.30 -8.35
N ASP A 55 -3.35 13.57 -8.54
CA ASP A 55 -3.61 14.08 -9.88
C ASP A 55 -2.34 14.10 -10.75
N GLU A 56 -1.19 14.35 -10.14
CA GLU A 56 0.10 14.42 -10.86
C GLU A 56 0.68 13.04 -11.18
N LEU A 57 0.33 12.02 -10.40
CA LEU A 57 0.91 10.69 -10.57
C LEU A 57 0.18 9.89 -11.65
N PRO A 58 0.84 8.86 -12.21
CA PRO A 58 0.15 7.95 -13.13
C PRO A 58 -1.08 7.36 -12.47
N LYS A 59 -2.12 7.14 -13.26
CA LYS A 59 -3.37 6.62 -12.73
C LYS A 59 -3.24 5.17 -12.33
N CYS A 60 -3.70 4.87 -11.11
CA CYS A 60 -3.72 3.52 -10.58
C CYS A 60 -5.09 2.89 -10.81
N ALA A 61 -5.09 1.57 -10.93
CA ALA A 61 -6.34 0.82 -11.07
C ALA A 61 -6.98 0.51 -9.72
N TRP A 62 -6.40 0.99 -8.63
CA TRP A 62 -6.86 0.67 -7.28
C TRP A 62 -7.18 1.94 -6.51
N ALA A 63 -7.81 1.77 -5.35
CA ALA A 63 -8.27 2.89 -4.53
C ALA A 63 -7.12 3.64 -3.86
N ASN A 64 -7.27 4.96 -3.80
CA ASN A 64 -6.39 5.84 -3.02
C ASN A 64 -7.18 6.34 -1.82
N LEU A 65 -6.82 5.86 -0.64
CA LEU A 65 -7.51 6.20 0.60
C LEU A 65 -6.60 7.02 1.50
N SER A 66 -7.17 7.51 2.58
CA SER A 66 -6.43 8.32 3.54
C SER A 66 -6.67 7.80 4.94
N THR A 67 -5.66 7.93 5.80
CA THR A 67 -5.83 7.63 7.22
C THR A 67 -6.60 8.74 7.93
N LYS A 68 -6.77 9.91 7.32
CA LYS A 68 -7.33 11.07 7.97
C LYS A 68 -8.57 11.64 7.27
N PHE A 69 -8.64 11.52 5.95
CA PHE A 69 -9.69 12.18 5.17
C PHE A 69 -10.68 11.16 4.63
N GLU A 70 -11.10 11.34 3.39
CA GLU A 70 -12.01 10.39 2.74
C GLU A 70 -11.42 9.00 2.79
N GLY A 71 -12.23 8.01 2.98
CA GLY A 71 -11.78 6.65 3.13
C GLY A 71 -11.49 6.27 4.56
N SER A 72 -11.34 7.27 5.44
CA SER A 72 -11.24 7.04 6.88
C SER A 72 -12.55 7.47 7.51
N PRO A 73 -13.32 6.56 8.09
CA PRO A 73 -14.56 6.94 8.75
C PRO A 73 -14.28 7.98 9.83
N GLU A 74 -15.05 9.04 9.81
CA GLU A 74 -14.85 10.11 10.75
C GLU A 74 -15.05 9.64 12.18
N GLY A 75 -14.19 10.10 13.07
CA GLY A 75 -14.29 9.74 14.48
C GLY A 75 -13.70 8.40 14.83
N ARG A 76 -13.27 7.63 13.85
CA ARG A 76 -12.61 6.35 14.14
C ARG A 76 -11.12 6.56 14.36
N PRO A 77 -10.57 5.91 15.38
CA PRO A 77 -9.11 5.92 15.52
C PRO A 77 -8.48 5.18 14.36
N ARG A 78 -7.28 5.59 13.99
CA ARG A 78 -6.53 4.86 12.98
C ARG A 78 -6.23 3.46 13.49
N PRO A 79 -6.29 2.45 12.60
CA PRO A 79 -5.80 1.12 12.99
C PRO A 79 -4.32 1.22 13.37
N PRO A 80 -3.86 0.45 14.34
CA PRO A 80 -2.45 0.51 14.75
C PRO A 80 -1.47 0.32 13.60
N LEU A 81 -1.83 -0.43 12.58
CA LEU A 81 -0.95 -0.68 11.45
C LEU A 81 -0.65 0.59 10.63
N PHE A 82 -1.46 1.64 10.79
CA PHE A 82 -1.25 2.89 10.06
C PHE A 82 -0.55 3.96 10.90
N ASN A 83 -0.05 3.60 12.06
CA ASN A 83 0.52 4.56 12.99
C ASN A 83 2.05 4.62 12.99
N ASN A 84 2.72 3.96 12.05
CA ASN A 84 4.18 3.91 12.09
C ASN A 84 4.85 5.21 11.69
N GLY A 85 4.23 6.01 10.83
CA GLY A 85 4.80 7.28 10.41
C GLY A 85 5.93 7.19 9.38
N PHE A 86 6.31 5.99 8.98
CA PHE A 86 7.39 5.79 8.01
C PHE A 86 6.82 5.45 6.65
N VAL A 87 7.33 6.09 5.60
CA VAL A 87 6.95 5.80 4.22
C VAL A 87 8.20 5.85 3.35
N PRO A 88 8.28 5.04 2.29
CA PRO A 88 7.29 4.05 1.86
C PRO A 88 7.23 2.86 2.81
N PHE A 89 6.05 2.29 2.95
CA PHE A 89 5.83 1.18 3.86
C PHE A 89 4.72 0.30 3.29
N PHE A 90 4.88 -1.00 3.41
CA PHE A 90 3.92 -1.94 2.84
C PHE A 90 3.42 -2.92 3.88
N TYR A 91 2.14 -3.29 3.75
CA TYR A 91 1.54 -4.36 4.51
C TYR A 91 0.95 -5.36 3.52
N ILE A 92 1.01 -6.64 3.86
CA ILE A 92 0.29 -7.66 3.12
C ILE A 92 -0.71 -8.28 4.08
N LEU A 93 -1.97 -8.30 3.68
CA LEU A 93 -3.06 -8.89 4.47
C LEU A 93 -3.58 -10.12 3.77
N ASP A 94 -4.01 -11.13 4.55
CA ASP A 94 -4.63 -12.30 3.96
C ASP A 94 -6.14 -12.06 3.78
N ARG A 95 -6.88 -13.08 3.34
CA ARG A 95 -8.32 -12.98 3.10
C ARG A 95 -9.11 -12.60 4.33
N ASP A 96 -8.62 -12.98 5.49
CA ASP A 96 -9.32 -12.73 6.74
C ASP A 96 -8.98 -11.39 7.33
N GLY A 97 -8.10 -10.62 6.68
CA GLY A 97 -7.71 -9.31 7.14
C GLY A 97 -6.53 -9.32 8.09
N ASN A 98 -5.88 -10.47 8.25
CA ASN A 98 -4.72 -10.57 9.14
C ASN A 98 -3.47 -10.10 8.41
N THR A 99 -2.63 -9.34 9.13
CA THR A 99 -1.35 -8.90 8.58
C THR A 99 -0.39 -10.07 8.55
N VAL A 100 0.04 -10.46 7.35
CA VAL A 100 1.00 -11.55 7.19
C VAL A 100 2.40 -11.05 6.85
N TYR A 101 2.53 -9.75 6.58
CA TYR A 101 3.82 -9.11 6.32
C TYR A 101 3.72 -7.62 6.56
N SER A 102 4.79 -7.02 7.05
CA SER A 102 4.93 -5.57 7.04
C SER A 102 6.39 -5.21 6.78
N SER A 103 6.62 -3.95 6.35
CA SER A 103 7.98 -3.48 6.05
C SER A 103 8.87 -3.43 7.28
N LEU A 104 8.33 -3.66 8.47
CA LEU A 104 9.16 -3.82 9.67
C LEU A 104 10.11 -4.99 9.53
N GLU A 105 9.76 -5.98 8.69
CA GLU A 105 10.60 -7.14 8.43
C GLU A 105 11.68 -6.88 7.40
N CYS A 106 11.64 -5.72 6.74
CA CYS A 106 12.59 -5.39 5.70
C CYS A 106 13.97 -5.14 6.30
N GLY A 107 14.96 -5.86 5.81
CA GLY A 107 16.29 -5.88 6.44
C GLY A 107 17.27 -4.86 5.89
N GLY A 108 16.83 -3.87 5.12
CA GLY A 108 17.72 -2.85 4.62
C GLY A 108 17.66 -2.60 3.13
N GLY A 109 16.85 -3.37 2.40
CA GLY A 109 16.65 -3.13 0.98
C GLY A 109 15.52 -2.14 0.76
N LYS A 110 15.06 -2.06 -0.49
CA LYS A 110 13.90 -1.22 -0.80
C LYS A 110 12.64 -1.91 -0.29
N PRO A 111 11.77 -1.19 0.41
CA PRO A 111 10.54 -1.80 0.93
C PRO A 111 9.69 -2.47 -0.13
N LEU A 112 9.58 -1.89 -1.32
CA LEU A 112 8.79 -2.49 -2.39
C LEU A 112 9.38 -3.82 -2.83
N ASP A 113 10.69 -3.89 -3.00
CA ASP A 113 11.33 -5.14 -3.42
C ASP A 113 11.11 -6.23 -2.40
N ASP A 114 11.22 -5.91 -1.12
CA ASP A 114 11.03 -6.89 -0.06
C ASP A 114 9.57 -7.35 0.00
N ALA A 115 8.63 -6.43 -0.17
CA ALA A 115 7.21 -6.77 -0.18
C ALA A 115 6.88 -7.69 -1.35
N LYS A 116 7.43 -7.40 -2.54
CA LYS A 116 7.20 -8.24 -3.71
C LYS A 116 7.74 -9.65 -3.50
N GLU A 117 8.94 -9.76 -2.94
CA GLU A 117 9.53 -11.06 -2.69
C GLU A 117 8.66 -11.88 -1.73
N ARG A 118 8.21 -11.27 -0.64
CA ARG A 118 7.38 -11.97 0.31
C ARG A 118 6.03 -12.36 -0.30
N LEU A 119 5.44 -11.48 -1.09
CA LEU A 119 4.16 -11.75 -1.73
C LEU A 119 4.29 -12.94 -2.67
N GLU A 120 5.37 -13.00 -3.43
CA GLU A 120 5.59 -14.11 -4.35
C GLU A 120 5.73 -15.43 -3.59
N GLU A 121 6.41 -15.43 -2.45
CA GLU A 121 6.52 -16.61 -1.62
C GLU A 121 5.14 -17.06 -1.12
N LEU A 122 4.32 -16.11 -0.68
CA LEU A 122 2.99 -16.43 -0.19
C LEU A 122 2.09 -17.00 -1.28
N LEU A 123 2.21 -16.46 -2.49
CA LEU A 123 1.41 -16.93 -3.61
C LEU A 123 1.81 -18.35 -4.03
N GLU A 124 3.09 -18.68 -3.93
CA GLU A 124 3.55 -20.03 -4.24
C GLU A 124 2.97 -21.06 -3.27
N VAL A 125 2.91 -20.71 -1.99
CA VAL A 125 2.40 -21.63 -0.97
C VAL A 125 0.91 -21.92 -1.19
N GLN A 126 0.19 -20.98 -1.81
CA GLN A 126 -1.24 -21.13 -2.04
C GLN A 126 -1.58 -22.01 -3.23
N GLN A 127 -0.62 -22.41 -4.02
CA GLN A 127 -0.89 -23.23 -5.20
C GLN A 127 -1.14 -24.70 -4.87
#